data_9e2199e14439a8525965c18ea3fdab39
#
_entry.id   9e2199e14439a8525965c18ea3fdab39
#
_cell.length_a   1.000
_cell.length_b   1.000
_cell.length_c   1.000
_cell.angle_alpha   90.00
_cell.angle_beta   90.00
_cell.angle_gamma   90.00
#
_symmetry.space_group_name_H-M   'P 1'
#
loop_
_entity.id
_entity.type
_entity.pdbx_description
1 polymer ?
#
loop_
_entity_poly.entity_id
_entity_poly.type
_entity_poly.pdbx_seq_one_letter_code
_entity_poly.pdbx_strand_id
1 'polypeptide(L)'
;MKPYKFEAYLKTTLWGGYQIAPFKGIFTAQPNIGESWEVSGVPGHESVAIERGLIDDVDVGMTLTGLIDKYKGLLVGQKVYKKFGNKFPLLVKFIDSRQDLSVQVHPDDKLAMERHGCAGKTEMWYIIKSDVGAKIYAGLSKSITPDDYEQLATAEAVNGHSPMQDVIATHEAHDGDLFFLPAGRLHAIGAGNFLAEIQETSDITYRVYDFGRKDAHGNPRELHIEQAKDAIDYQVWPAYRSSYDSTKPISQLINCPHFVVHRVVVQVAKQVDFHCDSFVVVMCLWGEANINGISIRQGETILVPACENVLYIFGNASFLTATIG
;
A
#
# COMPACT_ATOMS: atom_id res chain seq x y z
N MET A 1 -20.83 9.84 13.20
CA MET A 1 -19.54 9.37 13.79
C MET A 1 -18.42 10.20 13.18
N LYS A 2 -17.38 10.63 13.94
CA LYS A 2 -16.29 11.43 13.35
C LYS A 2 -15.19 10.58 12.78
N PRO A 3 -14.37 11.08 11.80
CA PRO A 3 -13.22 10.33 11.27
C PRO A 3 -12.23 9.98 12.37
N TYR A 4 -11.48 8.89 12.18
CA TYR A 4 -10.44 8.39 13.08
C TYR A 4 -9.05 8.72 12.55
N LYS A 5 -8.15 9.13 13.47
CA LYS A 5 -6.70 9.11 13.28
C LYS A 5 -6.13 7.91 14.02
N PHE A 6 -5.08 7.33 13.48
CA PHE A 6 -4.37 6.21 14.09
C PHE A 6 -2.91 6.55 14.31
N GLU A 7 -2.32 5.89 15.29
CA GLU A 7 -0.87 5.88 15.44
C GLU A 7 -0.26 5.09 14.28
N ALA A 8 0.67 5.72 13.55
CA ALA A 8 1.35 5.05 12.45
C ALA A 8 2.41 4.09 12.98
N TYR A 9 2.42 2.86 12.49
CA TYR A 9 3.48 1.90 12.79
C TYR A 9 4.67 2.12 11.85
N LEU A 10 5.80 2.61 12.41
CA LEU A 10 7.03 2.87 11.66
C LEU A 10 7.92 1.62 11.67
N LYS A 11 8.23 1.08 10.49
CA LYS A 11 9.01 -0.15 10.33
C LYS A 11 10.37 0.16 9.74
N THR A 12 11.42 -0.10 10.52
CA THR A 12 12.81 -0.08 10.02
C THR A 12 13.05 -1.28 9.11
N THR A 13 13.66 -1.04 7.96
CA THR A 13 13.99 -2.09 6.99
C THR A 13 15.43 -1.92 6.48
N LEU A 14 16.00 -2.99 5.91
CA LEU A 14 17.36 -2.95 5.34
C LEU A 14 17.48 -1.95 4.18
N TRP A 15 16.40 -1.73 3.46
CA TRP A 15 16.32 -0.88 2.28
C TRP A 15 15.69 0.49 2.56
N GLY A 16 15.24 0.74 3.81
CA GLY A 16 14.52 1.93 4.20
C GLY A 16 15.34 3.22 4.11
N GLY A 17 14.64 4.33 3.98
CA GLY A 17 15.20 5.66 3.79
C GLY A 17 14.96 6.61 4.96
N TYR A 18 14.90 7.90 4.65
CA TYR A 18 14.79 8.99 5.62
C TYR A 18 13.68 10.00 5.26
N GLN A 19 12.87 9.70 4.23
CA GLN A 19 11.86 10.63 3.73
C GLN A 19 10.54 10.57 4.53
N ILE A 20 10.19 9.42 5.12
CA ILE A 20 8.92 9.23 5.86
C ILE A 20 8.78 10.24 7.01
N ALA A 21 9.79 10.35 7.89
CA ALA A 21 9.68 11.21 9.07
C ALA A 21 9.50 12.70 8.71
N PRO A 22 10.32 13.32 7.84
CA PRO A 22 10.10 14.69 7.42
C PRO A 22 8.82 14.88 6.60
N PHE A 23 8.41 13.92 5.77
CA PHE A 23 7.16 13.98 5.05
C PHE A 23 5.94 14.03 5.98
N LYS A 24 5.97 13.27 7.07
CA LYS A 24 4.94 13.26 8.11
C LYS A 24 5.09 14.41 9.11
N GLY A 25 6.19 15.18 9.08
CA GLY A 25 6.48 16.24 10.06
C GLY A 25 6.65 15.70 11.49
N ILE A 26 7.22 14.49 11.63
CA ILE A 26 7.46 13.85 12.94
C ILE A 26 8.96 13.76 13.23
N PHE A 27 9.29 13.77 14.53
CA PHE A 27 10.65 13.53 15.00
C PHE A 27 10.76 12.08 15.49
N THR A 28 11.80 11.39 15.04
CA THR A 28 12.10 10.03 15.48
C THR A 28 13.62 9.80 15.43
N ALA A 29 14.13 9.03 16.37
CA ALA A 29 15.51 8.53 16.35
C ALA A 29 15.64 7.21 15.57
N GLN A 30 14.53 6.65 15.07
CA GLN A 30 14.50 5.38 14.35
C GLN A 30 15.15 5.56 12.97
N PRO A 31 16.22 4.81 12.64
CA PRO A 31 16.90 4.92 11.35
C PRO A 31 16.19 4.08 10.29
N ASN A 32 16.45 4.39 9.02
CA ASN A 32 16.08 3.55 7.86
C ASN A 32 14.61 3.12 7.89
N ILE A 33 13.68 4.07 8.09
CA ILE A 33 12.26 3.79 8.09
C ILE A 33 11.84 3.51 6.64
N GLY A 34 11.60 2.23 6.32
CA GLY A 34 11.17 1.83 4.97
C GLY A 34 9.67 1.88 4.79
N GLU A 35 8.90 1.64 5.86
CA GLU A 35 7.44 1.62 5.79
C GLU A 35 6.84 2.41 6.97
N SER A 36 5.74 3.12 6.68
CA SER A 36 4.83 3.68 7.67
C SER A 36 3.45 3.11 7.41
N TRP A 37 2.97 2.24 8.30
CA TRP A 37 1.64 1.65 8.18
C TRP A 37 0.62 2.60 8.79
N GLU A 38 -0.23 3.14 7.94
CA GLU A 38 -1.16 4.21 8.27
C GLU A 38 -2.50 3.69 8.78
N VAL A 39 -3.04 2.67 8.11
CA VAL A 39 -4.25 1.95 8.52
C VAL A 39 -3.99 0.46 8.32
N SER A 40 -4.01 -0.29 9.40
CA SER A 40 -3.66 -1.71 9.43
C SER A 40 -4.65 -2.51 10.28
N GLY A 41 -5.16 -3.61 9.70
CA GLY A 41 -5.87 -4.66 10.42
C GLY A 41 -5.03 -5.92 10.61
N VAL A 42 -3.71 -5.87 10.33
CA VAL A 42 -2.80 -7.03 10.45
C VAL A 42 -2.67 -7.41 11.93
N PRO A 43 -2.94 -8.69 12.31
CA PRO A 43 -2.82 -9.14 13.69
C PRO A 43 -1.44 -8.85 14.31
N GLY A 44 -1.43 -8.26 15.50
CA GLY A 44 -0.22 -7.82 16.20
C GLY A 44 0.34 -6.48 15.74
N HIS A 45 -0.20 -5.90 14.67
CA HIS A 45 0.14 -4.58 14.13
C HIS A 45 -1.11 -3.79 13.74
N GLU A 46 -2.22 -4.01 14.46
CA GLU A 46 -3.45 -3.27 14.25
C GLU A 46 -3.26 -1.79 14.60
N SER A 47 -3.82 -0.93 13.76
CA SER A 47 -3.84 0.50 14.03
C SER A 47 -4.57 0.81 15.31
N VAL A 48 -4.02 1.70 16.15
CA VAL A 48 -4.58 2.15 17.42
C VAL A 48 -5.08 3.58 17.27
N ALA A 49 -6.34 3.83 17.65
CA ALA A 49 -6.94 5.15 17.58
C ALA A 49 -6.25 6.12 18.54
N ILE A 50 -5.92 7.30 18.03
CA ILE A 50 -5.32 8.39 18.81
C ILE A 50 -6.31 9.53 18.99
N GLU A 51 -6.00 10.44 19.92
CA GLU A 51 -6.80 11.63 20.18
C GLU A 51 -6.99 12.48 18.92
N ARG A 52 -8.22 12.92 18.70
CA ARG A 52 -8.64 13.74 17.56
C ARG A 52 -8.90 15.20 17.95
N GLY A 53 -8.53 15.58 19.16
CA GLY A 53 -8.81 16.90 19.72
C GLY A 53 -10.26 17.12 20.11
N LEU A 54 -11.02 16.04 20.35
CA LEU A 54 -12.40 16.05 20.82
C LEU A 54 -12.43 15.85 22.35
N ILE A 55 -13.32 16.55 23.02
CA ILE A 55 -13.63 16.28 24.42
C ILE A 55 -14.33 14.91 24.49
N ASP A 56 -13.94 14.07 25.45
CA ASP A 56 -14.52 12.73 25.68
C ASP A 56 -14.36 11.77 24.48
N ASP A 57 -13.17 11.70 23.87
CA ASP A 57 -12.89 10.73 22.82
C ASP A 57 -12.74 9.32 23.44
N VAL A 58 -13.89 8.66 23.58
CA VAL A 58 -14.01 7.33 24.24
C VAL A 58 -13.36 6.18 23.49
N ASP A 59 -12.87 6.43 22.28
CA ASP A 59 -12.27 5.42 21.41
C ASP A 59 -10.73 5.49 21.38
N VAL A 60 -10.13 6.46 22.06
CA VAL A 60 -8.66 6.57 22.18
C VAL A 60 -8.08 5.30 22.80
N GLY A 61 -7.04 4.75 22.18
CA GLY A 61 -6.38 3.52 22.60
C GLY A 61 -7.06 2.24 22.11
N MET A 62 -8.24 2.32 21.45
CA MET A 62 -8.85 1.14 20.83
C MET A 62 -8.13 0.76 19.54
N THR A 63 -7.93 -0.55 19.33
CA THR A 63 -7.45 -1.07 18.05
C THR A 63 -8.54 -0.95 16.99
N LEU A 64 -8.13 -0.93 15.71
CA LEU A 64 -9.06 -0.91 14.57
C LEU A 64 -10.04 -2.11 14.62
N THR A 65 -9.55 -3.30 14.97
CA THR A 65 -10.38 -4.48 15.17
C THR A 65 -11.41 -4.26 16.29
N GLY A 66 -10.99 -3.67 17.43
CA GLY A 66 -11.89 -3.32 18.53
C GLY A 66 -12.95 -2.28 18.14
N LEU A 67 -12.58 -1.31 17.31
CA LEU A 67 -13.55 -0.34 16.76
C LEU A 67 -14.57 -1.02 15.85
N ILE A 68 -14.12 -1.97 15.01
CA ILE A 68 -15.03 -2.74 14.13
C ILE A 68 -15.96 -3.62 14.95
N ASP A 69 -15.49 -4.28 16.01
CA ASP A 69 -16.33 -5.07 16.91
C ASP A 69 -17.41 -4.21 17.60
N LYS A 70 -17.04 -2.98 17.99
CA LYS A 70 -17.95 -2.02 18.65
C LYS A 70 -18.99 -1.44 17.69
N TYR A 71 -18.57 -0.99 16.52
CA TYR A 71 -19.41 -0.19 15.62
C TYR A 71 -19.88 -0.94 14.35
N LYS A 72 -19.26 -2.09 14.05
CA LYS A 72 -19.67 -2.99 12.96
C LYS A 72 -19.85 -2.24 11.64
N GLY A 73 -20.98 -2.48 10.97
CA GLY A 73 -21.30 -1.85 9.70
C GLY A 73 -21.47 -0.32 9.74
N LEU A 74 -21.62 0.30 10.91
CA LEU A 74 -21.58 1.77 11.01
C LEU A 74 -20.19 2.32 10.70
N LEU A 75 -19.14 1.57 11.07
CA LEU A 75 -17.75 1.96 10.81
C LEU A 75 -17.33 1.56 9.39
N VAL A 76 -17.48 0.29 9.03
CA VAL A 76 -16.88 -0.24 7.80
C VAL A 76 -17.85 -0.38 6.62
N GLY A 77 -19.16 -0.24 6.83
CA GLY A 77 -20.22 -0.53 5.86
C GLY A 77 -20.87 -1.88 6.12
N GLN A 78 -22.16 -2.00 5.86
CA GLN A 78 -22.92 -3.25 6.15
C GLN A 78 -22.44 -4.41 5.26
N LYS A 79 -22.19 -4.15 3.99
CA LYS A 79 -21.71 -5.16 3.04
C LYS A 79 -20.26 -5.59 3.39
N VAL A 80 -19.41 -4.63 3.74
CA VAL A 80 -18.02 -4.88 4.15
C VAL A 80 -18.00 -5.72 5.43
N TYR A 81 -18.77 -5.34 6.45
CA TYR A 81 -18.85 -6.10 7.70
C TYR A 81 -19.41 -7.52 7.48
N LYS A 82 -20.40 -7.68 6.62
CA LYS A 82 -20.94 -9.01 6.26
C LYS A 82 -19.91 -9.90 5.60
N LYS A 83 -19.03 -9.32 4.74
CA LYS A 83 -18.00 -10.05 3.99
C LYS A 83 -16.77 -10.39 4.85
N PHE A 84 -16.29 -9.45 5.66
CA PHE A 84 -15.00 -9.53 6.35
C PHE A 84 -15.10 -9.69 7.87
N GLY A 85 -16.31 -9.54 8.45
CA GLY A 85 -16.49 -9.55 9.91
C GLY A 85 -15.73 -8.39 10.56
N ASN A 86 -14.94 -8.70 11.57
CA ASN A 86 -14.10 -7.71 12.26
C ASN A 86 -12.69 -7.55 11.66
N LYS A 87 -12.39 -8.24 10.56
CA LYS A 87 -11.12 -8.07 9.84
C LYS A 87 -11.20 -6.85 8.94
N PHE A 88 -10.28 -5.91 9.13
CA PHE A 88 -10.18 -4.76 8.23
C PHE A 88 -9.55 -5.21 6.90
N PRO A 89 -10.15 -4.91 5.73
CA PRO A 89 -9.75 -5.55 4.48
C PRO A 89 -8.52 -4.94 3.80
N LEU A 90 -8.03 -3.79 4.24
CA LEU A 90 -6.91 -3.07 3.62
C LEU A 90 -5.73 -2.89 4.57
N LEU A 91 -4.54 -2.80 3.99
CA LEU A 91 -3.34 -2.27 4.62
C LEU A 91 -2.85 -1.10 3.77
N VAL A 92 -2.66 0.07 4.39
CA VAL A 92 -2.32 1.32 3.72
C VAL A 92 -1.02 1.85 4.29
N LYS A 93 -0.06 2.17 3.40
CA LYS A 93 1.30 2.53 3.79
C LYS A 93 1.86 3.71 3.00
N PHE A 94 2.86 4.37 3.60
CA PHE A 94 3.91 5.07 2.86
C PHE A 94 5.17 4.20 2.84
N ILE A 95 5.86 4.16 1.70
CA ILE A 95 7.09 3.39 1.50
C ILE A 95 8.19 4.34 1.03
N ASP A 96 9.37 4.23 1.66
CA ASP A 96 10.58 4.97 1.29
C ASP A 96 11.71 3.99 0.98
N SER A 97 12.00 3.81 -0.31
CA SER A 97 13.00 2.88 -0.81
C SER A 97 14.33 3.59 -1.10
N ARG A 98 15.26 3.57 -0.15
CA ARG A 98 16.65 4.02 -0.38
C ARG A 98 17.45 3.01 -1.20
N GLN A 99 17.11 1.74 -1.10
CA GLN A 99 17.68 0.64 -1.90
C GLN A 99 16.55 -0.15 -2.56
N ASP A 100 16.89 -0.92 -3.60
CA ASP A 100 15.90 -1.78 -4.24
C ASP A 100 15.26 -2.74 -3.23
N LEU A 101 13.95 -2.88 -3.24
CA LEU A 101 13.26 -3.96 -2.53
C LEU A 101 13.52 -5.29 -3.26
N SER A 102 13.30 -6.41 -2.58
CA SER A 102 13.40 -7.73 -3.23
C SER A 102 12.42 -7.84 -4.40
N VAL A 103 12.84 -8.51 -5.46
CA VAL A 103 11.90 -9.01 -6.46
C VAL A 103 11.02 -10.06 -5.80
N GLN A 104 9.71 -9.89 -5.92
CA GLN A 104 8.72 -10.66 -5.19
C GLN A 104 7.43 -10.84 -5.98
N VAL A 105 6.63 -11.79 -5.54
CA VAL A 105 5.26 -12.02 -6.00
C VAL A 105 4.38 -12.35 -4.81
N HIS A 106 3.10 -12.04 -4.92
CA HIS A 106 2.10 -12.33 -3.91
C HIS A 106 1.10 -13.36 -4.42
N PRO A 107 0.65 -14.30 -3.57
CA PRO A 107 -0.41 -15.25 -3.92
C PRO A 107 -1.75 -14.55 -4.05
N ASP A 108 -2.65 -15.09 -4.87
CA ASP A 108 -4.06 -14.71 -4.90
C ASP A 108 -4.81 -15.21 -3.65
N ASP A 109 -6.08 -14.79 -3.49
CA ASP A 109 -6.92 -15.16 -2.35
C ASP A 109 -7.03 -16.68 -2.16
N LYS A 110 -7.13 -17.43 -3.27
CA LYS A 110 -7.28 -18.88 -3.20
C LYS A 110 -6.00 -19.54 -2.68
N LEU A 111 -4.88 -19.21 -3.28
CA LEU A 111 -3.57 -19.79 -2.91
C LEU A 111 -3.15 -19.34 -1.50
N ALA A 112 -3.41 -18.06 -1.14
CA ALA A 112 -3.13 -17.53 0.19
C ALA A 112 -3.98 -18.22 1.27
N MET A 113 -5.27 -18.43 0.99
CA MET A 113 -6.16 -19.15 1.92
C MET A 113 -5.73 -20.60 2.09
N GLU A 114 -5.36 -21.28 1.01
CA GLU A 114 -4.93 -22.68 1.03
C GLU A 114 -3.63 -22.88 1.83
N ARG A 115 -2.65 -21.97 1.64
CA ARG A 115 -1.30 -22.13 2.23
C ARG A 115 -1.12 -21.47 3.58
N HIS A 116 -1.82 -20.34 3.81
CA HIS A 116 -1.56 -19.46 4.94
C HIS A 116 -2.82 -19.12 5.76
N GLY A 117 -4.03 -19.48 5.30
CA GLY A 117 -5.30 -19.14 5.96
C GLY A 117 -5.62 -17.65 5.99
N CYS A 118 -5.10 -16.88 5.05
CA CYS A 118 -5.28 -15.42 4.96
C CYS A 118 -5.72 -14.99 3.55
N ALA A 119 -5.96 -13.67 3.38
CA ALA A 119 -6.24 -13.07 2.08
C ALA A 119 -4.99 -13.08 1.19
N GLY A 120 -5.20 -12.96 -0.12
CA GLY A 120 -4.17 -12.67 -1.10
C GLY A 120 -3.60 -11.27 -0.92
N LYS A 121 -2.77 -10.83 -1.87
CA LYS A 121 -2.17 -9.51 -1.80
C LYS A 121 -2.15 -8.84 -3.18
N THR A 122 -3.31 -8.32 -3.57
CA THR A 122 -3.42 -7.35 -4.67
C THR A 122 -3.12 -5.97 -4.13
N GLU A 123 -2.30 -5.19 -4.83
CA GLU A 123 -1.84 -3.89 -4.39
C GLU A 123 -1.78 -2.85 -5.51
N MET A 124 -1.67 -1.60 -5.14
CA MET A 124 -1.37 -0.51 -6.05
C MET A 124 -0.36 0.45 -5.42
N TRP A 125 0.47 1.05 -6.28
CA TRP A 125 1.43 2.08 -5.89
C TRP A 125 1.15 3.39 -6.60
N TYR A 126 1.17 4.48 -5.82
CA TYR A 126 1.17 5.84 -6.33
C TYR A 126 2.50 6.49 -5.98
N ILE A 127 3.30 6.83 -6.98
CA ILE A 127 4.61 7.45 -6.76
C ILE A 127 4.41 8.90 -6.32
N ILE A 128 4.79 9.21 -5.09
CA ILE A 128 4.71 10.57 -4.53
C ILE A 128 5.92 11.37 -4.99
N LYS A 129 7.10 10.74 -4.95
CA LYS A 129 8.36 11.31 -5.39
C LYS A 129 9.31 10.23 -5.87
N SER A 130 10.05 10.50 -6.92
CA SER A 130 11.12 9.64 -7.42
C SER A 130 12.40 10.42 -7.68
N ASP A 131 13.54 9.82 -7.40
CA ASP A 131 14.84 10.36 -7.80
C ASP A 131 15.06 10.15 -9.30
N VAL A 132 15.92 10.97 -9.91
CA VAL A 132 16.26 10.84 -11.33
C VAL A 132 16.87 9.45 -11.61
N GLY A 133 16.26 8.71 -12.53
CA GLY A 133 16.68 7.35 -12.90
C GLY A 133 16.17 6.26 -11.96
N ALA A 134 15.36 6.59 -10.95
CA ALA A 134 14.67 5.60 -10.11
C ALA A 134 13.77 4.70 -10.98
N LYS A 135 13.61 3.45 -10.56
CA LYS A 135 12.93 2.42 -11.37
C LYS A 135 11.84 1.71 -10.56
N ILE A 136 10.82 1.28 -11.27
CA ILE A 136 9.85 0.29 -10.81
C ILE A 136 9.99 -0.94 -11.67
N TYR A 137 10.02 -2.09 -11.04
CA TYR A 137 10.01 -3.40 -11.70
C TYR A 137 8.57 -3.94 -11.59
N ALA A 138 7.91 -4.17 -12.71
CA ALA A 138 6.52 -4.63 -12.70
C ALA A 138 6.21 -5.50 -13.92
N GLY A 139 5.91 -6.79 -13.65
CA GLY A 139 5.56 -7.79 -14.66
C GLY A 139 6.73 -8.36 -15.44
N LEU A 140 6.41 -9.24 -16.39
CA LEU A 140 7.38 -9.88 -17.26
C LEU A 140 7.62 -9.05 -18.54
N SER A 141 8.88 -8.89 -18.96
CA SER A 141 9.27 -8.24 -20.20
C SER A 141 9.21 -9.17 -21.42
N LYS A 142 9.25 -10.48 -21.17
CA LYS A 142 9.14 -11.53 -22.19
C LYS A 142 8.46 -12.77 -21.61
N SER A 143 7.85 -13.58 -22.47
CA SER A 143 7.23 -14.84 -22.06
C SER A 143 8.30 -15.83 -21.58
N ILE A 144 8.03 -16.44 -20.44
CA ILE A 144 8.82 -17.54 -19.86
C ILE A 144 7.86 -18.62 -19.38
N THR A 145 8.35 -19.85 -19.31
CA THR A 145 7.63 -20.97 -18.68
C THR A 145 7.93 -21.06 -17.18
N PRO A 146 7.15 -21.81 -16.39
CA PRO A 146 7.48 -22.10 -15.01
C PRO A 146 8.86 -22.76 -14.82
N ASP A 147 9.31 -23.58 -15.78
CA ASP A 147 10.62 -24.21 -15.74
C ASP A 147 11.75 -23.23 -16.08
N ASP A 148 11.52 -22.30 -17.03
CA ASP A 148 12.46 -21.20 -17.28
C ASP A 148 12.60 -20.31 -16.05
N TYR A 149 11.48 -20.00 -15.36
CA TYR A 149 11.50 -19.24 -14.11
C TYR A 149 12.39 -19.92 -13.06
N GLU A 150 12.21 -21.21 -12.82
CA GLU A 150 12.98 -21.94 -11.80
C GLU A 150 14.48 -21.90 -12.12
N GLN A 151 14.87 -22.11 -13.39
CA GLN A 151 16.26 -22.01 -13.85
C GLN A 151 16.83 -20.59 -13.63
N LEU A 152 16.08 -19.54 -13.99
CA LEU A 152 16.51 -18.17 -13.83
C LEU A 152 16.62 -17.73 -12.37
N ALA A 153 15.68 -18.17 -11.51
CA ALA A 153 15.63 -17.80 -10.12
C ALA A 153 16.69 -18.50 -9.27
N THR A 154 17.10 -19.72 -9.68
CA THR A 154 18.15 -20.51 -8.99
C THR A 154 19.54 -20.26 -9.54
N ALA A 155 19.67 -19.58 -10.69
CA ALA A 155 20.96 -19.27 -11.28
C ALA A 155 21.77 -18.31 -10.41
N GLU A 156 23.08 -18.52 -10.33
CA GLU A 156 23.96 -17.62 -9.60
C GLU A 156 23.99 -16.22 -10.22
N ALA A 157 23.90 -15.21 -9.37
CA ALA A 157 24.07 -13.82 -9.78
C ALA A 157 25.56 -13.56 -10.12
N VAL A 158 25.81 -12.97 -11.29
CA VAL A 158 27.16 -12.59 -11.74
C VAL A 158 27.34 -11.08 -11.59
N ASN A 159 28.34 -10.65 -10.86
CA ASN A 159 28.60 -9.23 -10.56
C ASN A 159 27.37 -8.49 -9.99
N GLY A 160 26.57 -9.16 -9.17
CA GLY A 160 25.35 -8.59 -8.55
C GLY A 160 24.13 -8.54 -9.48
N HIS A 161 24.24 -9.06 -10.69
CA HIS A 161 23.13 -9.16 -11.65
C HIS A 161 22.61 -10.60 -11.69
N SER A 162 21.31 -10.78 -11.38
CA SER A 162 20.61 -12.06 -11.49
C SER A 162 19.93 -12.16 -12.84
N PRO A 163 19.97 -13.35 -13.50
CA PRO A 163 19.23 -13.59 -14.73
C PRO A 163 17.72 -13.33 -14.62
N MET A 164 17.15 -13.37 -13.42
CA MET A 164 15.76 -12.96 -13.19
C MET A 164 15.49 -11.51 -13.55
N GLN A 165 16.48 -10.62 -13.45
CA GLN A 165 16.32 -9.21 -13.81
C GLN A 165 16.14 -9.00 -15.32
N ASP A 166 16.61 -9.94 -16.16
CA ASP A 166 16.51 -9.86 -17.62
C ASP A 166 15.11 -10.16 -18.16
N VAL A 167 14.25 -10.73 -17.31
CA VAL A 167 12.89 -11.13 -17.68
C VAL A 167 11.81 -10.26 -17.04
N ILE A 168 12.19 -9.32 -16.15
CA ILE A 168 11.26 -8.42 -15.50
C ILE A 168 11.21 -7.09 -16.22
N ALA A 169 10.01 -6.59 -16.50
CA ALA A 169 9.83 -5.30 -17.11
C ALA A 169 10.22 -4.17 -16.15
N THR A 170 11.08 -3.28 -16.64
CA THR A 170 11.63 -2.16 -15.88
C THR A 170 11.08 -0.84 -16.42
N HIS A 171 10.60 0.01 -15.53
CA HIS A 171 9.99 1.29 -15.84
C HIS A 171 10.73 2.40 -15.10
N GLU A 172 11.15 3.46 -15.78
CA GLU A 172 11.60 4.67 -15.13
C GLU A 172 10.43 5.28 -14.34
N ALA A 173 10.65 5.61 -13.08
CA ALA A 173 9.61 6.12 -12.19
C ALA A 173 9.56 7.65 -12.23
N HIS A 174 8.35 8.21 -12.22
CA HIS A 174 8.11 9.65 -12.17
C HIS A 174 7.05 9.96 -11.12
N ASP A 175 7.12 11.17 -10.57
CA ASP A 175 6.10 11.68 -9.64
C ASP A 175 4.71 11.62 -10.27
N GLY A 176 3.75 11.04 -9.57
CA GLY A 176 2.39 10.82 -10.05
C GLY A 176 2.17 9.54 -10.84
N ASP A 177 3.20 8.72 -11.09
CA ASP A 177 3.02 7.42 -11.73
C ASP A 177 2.17 6.50 -10.88
N LEU A 178 1.39 5.65 -11.57
CA LEU A 178 0.48 4.69 -10.99
C LEU A 178 0.78 3.29 -11.50
N PHE A 179 0.96 2.34 -10.58
CA PHE A 179 1.13 0.92 -10.89
C PHE A 179 0.07 0.10 -10.18
N PHE A 180 -0.66 -0.73 -10.92
CA PHE A 180 -1.57 -1.72 -10.39
C PHE A 180 -0.93 -3.09 -10.45
N LEU A 181 -0.84 -3.76 -9.31
CA LEU A 181 -0.13 -5.01 -9.09
C LEU A 181 -1.12 -6.07 -8.56
N PRO A 182 -1.93 -6.68 -9.45
CA PRO A 182 -2.75 -7.80 -9.02
C PRO A 182 -1.85 -8.93 -8.50
N ALA A 183 -2.37 -9.74 -7.59
CA ALA A 183 -1.72 -10.96 -7.15
C ALA A 183 -1.20 -11.77 -8.36
N GLY A 184 -0.04 -12.40 -8.21
CA GLY A 184 0.66 -13.11 -9.29
C GLY A 184 1.62 -12.26 -10.11
N ARG A 185 1.59 -10.94 -10.04
CA ARG A 185 2.52 -10.09 -10.78
C ARG A 185 3.86 -10.00 -10.08
N LEU A 186 4.94 -10.42 -10.77
CA LEU A 186 6.31 -10.18 -10.31
C LEU A 186 6.58 -8.68 -10.26
N HIS A 187 7.17 -8.19 -9.15
CA HIS A 187 7.44 -6.76 -8.99
C HIS A 187 8.57 -6.49 -7.99
N ALA A 188 9.11 -5.27 -8.04
CA ALA A 188 9.95 -4.68 -7.00
C ALA A 188 9.89 -3.16 -7.08
N ILE A 189 10.05 -2.49 -5.93
CA ILE A 189 10.29 -1.05 -5.87
C ILE A 189 11.80 -0.83 -5.95
N GLY A 190 12.25 -0.13 -6.97
CA GLY A 190 13.65 0.26 -7.09
C GLY A 190 14.03 1.38 -6.13
N ALA A 191 15.34 1.55 -5.92
CA ALA A 191 15.90 2.61 -5.09
C ALA A 191 15.47 4.00 -5.56
N GLY A 192 15.31 4.93 -4.62
CA GLY A 192 14.98 6.33 -4.90
C GLY A 192 13.50 6.61 -5.09
N ASN A 193 12.61 5.70 -4.71
CA ASN A 193 11.17 5.91 -4.76
C ASN A 193 10.58 6.17 -3.38
N PHE A 194 9.68 7.15 -3.31
CA PHE A 194 8.80 7.40 -2.19
C PHE A 194 7.36 7.34 -2.68
N LEU A 195 6.54 6.43 -2.11
CA LEU A 195 5.23 6.12 -2.65
C LEU A 195 4.18 5.81 -1.57
N ALA A 196 2.91 5.90 -1.96
CA ALA A 196 1.78 5.37 -1.21
C ALA A 196 1.40 4.00 -1.77
N GLU A 197 1.22 3.03 -0.88
CA GLU A 197 0.75 1.68 -1.18
C GLU A 197 -0.61 1.44 -0.55
N ILE A 198 -1.54 0.94 -1.34
CA ILE A 198 -2.85 0.46 -0.89
C ILE A 198 -2.97 -0.98 -1.33
N GLN A 199 -3.19 -1.89 -0.37
CA GLN A 199 -3.20 -3.33 -0.60
C GLN A 199 -4.28 -4.03 0.23
N GLU A 200 -4.59 -5.28 -0.13
CA GLU A 200 -5.33 -6.18 0.75
C GLU A 200 -4.57 -6.42 2.06
N THR A 201 -5.30 -6.72 3.14
CA THR A 201 -4.69 -7.02 4.45
C THR A 201 -3.98 -8.37 4.43
N SER A 202 -2.75 -8.34 3.95
CA SER A 202 -1.84 -9.49 3.90
C SER A 202 -0.40 -8.99 4.01
N ASP A 203 0.46 -9.77 4.68
CA ASP A 203 1.92 -9.52 4.72
C ASP A 203 2.70 -10.69 4.08
N ILE A 204 2.01 -11.54 3.30
CA ILE A 204 2.63 -12.69 2.63
C ILE A 204 3.41 -12.21 1.42
N THR A 205 4.70 -12.57 1.39
CA THR A 205 5.62 -12.22 0.31
C THR A 205 6.44 -13.44 -0.09
N TYR A 206 6.34 -13.85 -1.35
CA TYR A 206 7.24 -14.84 -1.94
C TYR A 206 8.40 -14.11 -2.62
N ARG A 207 9.56 -14.11 -1.94
CA ARG A 207 10.78 -13.45 -2.40
C ARG A 207 11.48 -14.31 -3.42
N VAL A 208 11.75 -13.74 -4.59
CA VAL A 208 12.40 -14.42 -5.73
C VAL A 208 13.87 -14.06 -5.81
N TYR A 209 14.22 -12.79 -5.62
CA TYR A 209 15.59 -12.31 -5.66
C TYR A 209 15.78 -11.12 -4.72
N ASP A 210 16.91 -11.06 -4.02
CA ASP A 210 17.16 -10.05 -2.98
C ASP A 210 18.47 -9.27 -3.16
N PHE A 211 18.98 -9.17 -4.37
CA PHE A 211 20.19 -8.40 -4.70
C PHE A 211 21.42 -8.80 -3.88
N GLY A 212 21.50 -10.04 -3.40
CA GLY A 212 22.60 -10.54 -2.59
C GLY A 212 22.71 -9.89 -1.20
N ARG A 213 21.67 -9.21 -0.73
CA ARG A 213 21.64 -8.57 0.60
C ARG A 213 21.74 -9.59 1.72
N LYS A 214 22.38 -9.14 2.80
CA LYS A 214 22.50 -9.91 4.02
C LYS A 214 21.93 -9.12 5.19
N ASP A 215 21.39 -9.84 6.16
CA ASP A 215 20.95 -9.28 7.43
C ASP A 215 22.13 -8.79 8.31
N ALA A 216 21.84 -8.25 9.48
CA ALA A 216 22.85 -7.79 10.43
C ALA A 216 23.79 -8.91 10.94
N HIS A 217 23.41 -10.17 10.74
CA HIS A 217 24.21 -11.34 11.12
C HIS A 217 25.00 -11.93 9.95
N GLY A 218 24.88 -11.32 8.75
CA GLY A 218 25.57 -11.77 7.54
C GLY A 218 24.85 -12.86 6.77
N ASN A 219 23.60 -13.21 7.13
CA ASN A 219 22.81 -14.23 6.46
C ASN A 219 21.97 -13.61 5.33
N PRO A 220 21.85 -14.28 4.15
CA PRO A 220 20.89 -13.88 3.13
C PRO A 220 19.46 -14.10 3.65
N ARG A 221 18.52 -13.25 3.20
CA ARG A 221 17.10 -13.49 3.46
C ARG A 221 16.61 -14.70 2.67
N GLU A 222 15.66 -15.44 3.25
CA GLU A 222 15.05 -16.60 2.61
C GLU A 222 14.41 -16.23 1.27
N LEU A 223 14.62 -17.07 0.28
CA LEU A 223 13.94 -17.05 -1.02
C LEU A 223 12.85 -18.11 -1.06
N HIS A 224 11.75 -17.81 -1.73
CA HIS A 224 10.55 -18.66 -1.78
C HIS A 224 10.30 -19.12 -3.24
N ILE A 225 11.32 -19.74 -3.88
CA ILE A 225 11.31 -20.02 -5.32
C ILE A 225 10.13 -20.93 -5.70
N GLU A 226 9.93 -22.02 -4.97
CA GLU A 226 8.84 -22.97 -5.24
C GLU A 226 7.45 -22.33 -5.03
N GLN A 227 7.30 -21.59 -3.93
CA GLN A 227 6.01 -20.94 -3.65
C GLN A 227 5.69 -19.88 -4.68
N ALA A 228 6.70 -19.14 -5.14
CA ALA A 228 6.56 -18.12 -6.16
C ALA A 228 6.21 -18.72 -7.52
N LYS A 229 6.78 -19.87 -7.88
CA LYS A 229 6.50 -20.59 -9.13
C LYS A 229 5.01 -20.80 -9.35
N ASP A 230 4.28 -21.16 -8.31
CA ASP A 230 2.83 -21.40 -8.39
C ASP A 230 2.01 -20.10 -8.36
N ALA A 231 2.58 -19.02 -7.82
CA ALA A 231 1.87 -17.77 -7.67
C ALA A 231 2.01 -16.84 -8.88
N ILE A 232 3.08 -16.98 -9.69
CA ILE A 232 3.39 -16.07 -10.78
C ILE A 232 2.35 -16.15 -11.90
N ASP A 233 1.86 -14.96 -12.33
CA ASP A 233 1.19 -14.78 -13.62
C ASP A 233 2.26 -14.67 -14.72
N TYR A 234 2.41 -15.74 -15.50
CA TYR A 234 3.40 -15.85 -16.59
C TYR A 234 3.01 -15.09 -17.86
N GLN A 235 1.88 -14.39 -17.85
CA GLN A 235 1.45 -13.59 -18.99
C GLN A 235 2.22 -12.28 -19.08
N VAL A 236 2.68 -11.96 -20.29
CA VAL A 236 3.22 -10.63 -20.62
C VAL A 236 2.06 -9.70 -20.95
N TRP A 237 1.93 -8.62 -20.21
CA TRP A 237 0.87 -7.65 -20.40
C TRP A 237 1.33 -6.46 -21.26
N PRO A 238 0.46 -5.84 -22.04
CA PRO A 238 0.84 -4.75 -22.95
C PRO A 238 1.26 -3.47 -22.21
N ALA A 239 0.81 -3.30 -20.96
CA ALA A 239 1.18 -2.17 -20.12
C ALA A 239 1.12 -2.57 -18.64
N TYR A 240 2.05 -2.08 -17.86
CA TYR A 240 2.11 -2.25 -16.40
C TYR A 240 1.92 -0.94 -15.63
N ARG A 241 2.28 0.21 -16.25
CA ARG A 241 1.93 1.53 -15.73
C ARG A 241 0.49 1.85 -16.10
N SER A 242 -0.31 2.20 -15.11
CA SER A 242 -1.70 2.62 -15.30
C SER A 242 -1.77 4.10 -15.65
N SER A 243 -2.75 4.50 -16.47
CA SER A 243 -2.99 5.89 -16.83
C SER A 243 -4.24 6.43 -16.15
N TYR A 244 -4.22 7.70 -15.80
CA TYR A 244 -5.38 8.44 -15.30
C TYR A 244 -5.31 9.91 -15.76
N ASP A 245 -6.42 10.62 -15.70
CA ASP A 245 -6.47 12.04 -16.05
C ASP A 245 -6.09 12.90 -14.84
N SER A 246 -4.82 13.32 -14.77
CA SER A 246 -4.29 14.13 -13.67
C SER A 246 -4.81 15.56 -13.63
N THR A 247 -5.49 16.02 -14.70
CA THR A 247 -6.07 17.38 -14.78
C THR A 247 -7.39 17.50 -14.03
N LYS A 248 -8.07 16.38 -13.80
CA LYS A 248 -9.34 16.37 -13.07
C LYS A 248 -9.12 16.54 -11.57
N PRO A 249 -10.01 17.28 -10.90
CA PRO A 249 -9.94 17.41 -9.44
C PRO A 249 -10.30 16.13 -8.71
N ILE A 250 -11.02 15.20 -9.34
CA ILE A 250 -11.26 13.83 -8.87
C ILE A 250 -10.98 12.89 -10.03
N SER A 251 -10.04 11.97 -9.85
CA SER A 251 -9.68 10.94 -10.83
C SER A 251 -9.74 9.59 -10.18
N GLN A 252 -10.53 8.67 -10.76
CA GLN A 252 -10.48 7.27 -10.38
C GLN A 252 -9.14 6.70 -10.87
N LEU A 253 -8.34 6.18 -9.95
CA LEU A 253 -7.04 5.58 -10.23
C LEU A 253 -7.17 4.08 -10.48
N ILE A 254 -7.79 3.36 -9.55
CA ILE A 254 -7.99 1.92 -9.60
C ILE A 254 -9.46 1.62 -9.24
N ASN A 255 -10.00 0.63 -9.92
CA ASN A 255 -11.27 -0.02 -9.57
C ASN A 255 -11.08 -1.52 -9.80
N CYS A 256 -10.96 -2.28 -8.71
CA CYS A 256 -10.78 -3.72 -8.75
C CYS A 256 -11.71 -4.41 -7.72
N PRO A 257 -11.80 -5.75 -7.70
CA PRO A 257 -12.67 -6.47 -6.76
C PRO A 257 -12.34 -6.26 -5.28
N HIS A 258 -11.13 -5.76 -4.98
CA HIS A 258 -10.61 -5.64 -3.61
C HIS A 258 -10.70 -4.21 -3.08
N PHE A 259 -10.55 -3.19 -3.95
CA PHE A 259 -10.63 -1.78 -3.56
C PHE A 259 -10.89 -0.84 -4.75
N VAL A 260 -11.39 0.34 -4.43
CA VAL A 260 -11.51 1.47 -5.37
C VAL A 260 -10.71 2.63 -4.84
N VAL A 261 -9.81 3.18 -5.66
CA VAL A 261 -8.93 4.29 -5.28
C VAL A 261 -9.16 5.49 -6.17
N HIS A 262 -9.30 6.68 -5.54
CA HIS A 262 -9.35 7.95 -6.26
C HIS A 262 -8.23 8.88 -5.79
N ARG A 263 -7.75 9.72 -6.69
CA ARG A 263 -7.01 10.94 -6.36
C ARG A 263 -7.99 12.10 -6.29
N VAL A 264 -7.94 12.86 -5.20
CA VAL A 264 -8.81 14.03 -4.95
C VAL A 264 -7.93 15.24 -4.71
N VAL A 265 -8.15 16.31 -5.46
CA VAL A 265 -7.47 17.61 -5.29
C VAL A 265 -8.49 18.67 -4.93
N VAL A 266 -8.21 19.41 -3.86
CA VAL A 266 -9.07 20.47 -3.36
C VAL A 266 -8.23 21.75 -3.22
N GLN A 267 -8.75 22.88 -3.70
CA GLN A 267 -8.08 24.17 -3.58
C GLN A 267 -8.70 25.09 -2.51
N VAL A 268 -10.00 24.97 -2.28
CA VAL A 268 -10.71 25.77 -1.25
C VAL A 268 -11.72 24.91 -0.51
N ALA A 269 -12.69 24.34 -1.21
CA ALA A 269 -13.71 23.49 -0.65
C ALA A 269 -14.25 22.50 -1.68
N LYS A 270 -14.61 21.30 -1.21
CA LYS A 270 -15.21 20.27 -2.06
C LYS A 270 -16.07 19.31 -1.25
N GLN A 271 -17.22 18.97 -1.80
CA GLN A 271 -18.00 17.83 -1.35
C GLN A 271 -17.71 16.65 -2.28
N VAL A 272 -17.42 15.48 -1.70
CA VAL A 272 -17.19 14.23 -2.43
C VAL A 272 -18.08 13.15 -1.84
N ASP A 273 -18.93 12.55 -2.66
CA ASP A 273 -19.76 11.41 -2.33
C ASP A 273 -19.33 10.22 -3.19
N PHE A 274 -18.86 9.16 -2.57
CA PHE A 274 -18.43 7.95 -3.27
C PHE A 274 -19.59 6.99 -3.56
N HIS A 275 -20.80 7.28 -3.07
CA HIS A 275 -22.02 6.46 -3.26
C HIS A 275 -21.79 4.97 -2.95
N CYS A 276 -21.01 4.66 -1.92
CA CYS A 276 -20.65 3.29 -1.53
C CYS A 276 -21.06 2.97 -0.09
N ASP A 277 -21.35 1.70 0.18
CA ASP A 277 -21.54 1.17 1.54
C ASP A 277 -20.20 0.68 2.10
N SER A 278 -19.29 1.65 2.31
CA SER A 278 -17.94 1.40 2.78
C SER A 278 -17.40 2.59 3.58
N PHE A 279 -16.40 2.33 4.41
CA PHE A 279 -15.51 3.36 4.95
C PHE A 279 -14.75 4.07 3.82
N VAL A 280 -14.13 5.21 4.13
CA VAL A 280 -13.17 5.88 3.26
C VAL A 280 -11.86 6.09 4.01
N VAL A 281 -10.77 5.46 3.58
CA VAL A 281 -9.41 5.85 3.99
C VAL A 281 -9.01 7.06 3.18
N VAL A 282 -8.48 8.10 3.83
CA VAL A 282 -7.99 9.32 3.17
C VAL A 282 -6.54 9.55 3.57
N MET A 283 -5.62 9.45 2.62
CA MET A 283 -4.18 9.74 2.78
C MET A 283 -3.88 11.13 2.24
N CYS A 284 -3.33 12.02 3.04
CA CYS A 284 -2.93 13.34 2.57
C CYS A 284 -1.52 13.31 1.95
N LEU A 285 -1.45 13.53 0.63
CA LEU A 285 -0.19 13.53 -0.11
C LEU A 285 0.51 14.88 -0.07
N TRP A 286 -0.26 15.97 0.02
CA TRP A 286 0.25 17.34 0.02
C TRP A 286 -0.77 18.30 0.63
N GLY A 287 -0.28 19.35 1.28
CA GLY A 287 -1.10 20.41 1.84
C GLY A 287 -1.80 20.06 3.14
N GLU A 288 -2.90 20.76 3.42
CA GLU A 288 -3.72 20.60 4.62
C GLU A 288 -5.19 20.89 4.36
N ALA A 289 -6.07 20.23 5.07
CA ALA A 289 -7.51 20.46 5.00
C ALA A 289 -8.21 20.04 6.31
N ASN A 290 -9.48 20.45 6.43
CA ASN A 290 -10.42 19.88 7.39
C ASN A 290 -11.39 18.96 6.63
N ILE A 291 -11.56 17.74 7.09
CA ILE A 291 -12.48 16.75 6.52
C ILE A 291 -13.45 16.30 7.61
N ASN A 292 -14.76 16.59 7.45
CA ASN A 292 -15.82 16.25 8.39
C ASN A 292 -15.49 16.67 9.85
N GLY A 293 -14.83 17.85 10.00
CA GLY A 293 -14.47 18.43 11.29
C GLY A 293 -13.13 17.97 11.87
N ILE A 294 -12.35 17.14 11.16
CA ILE A 294 -11.01 16.70 11.56
C ILE A 294 -9.97 17.33 10.63
N SER A 295 -8.94 17.96 11.21
CA SER A 295 -7.81 18.48 10.45
C SER A 295 -6.91 17.33 9.99
N ILE A 296 -6.46 17.40 8.75
CA ILE A 296 -5.51 16.48 8.14
C ILE A 296 -4.46 17.26 7.35
N ARG A 297 -3.20 16.90 7.49
CA ARG A 297 -2.08 17.51 6.76
C ARG A 297 -1.24 16.45 6.06
N GLN A 298 -0.33 16.91 5.20
CA GLN A 298 0.61 16.04 4.49
C GLN A 298 1.21 14.95 5.40
N GLY A 299 1.20 13.72 4.92
CA GLY A 299 1.71 12.54 5.62
C GLY A 299 0.78 11.98 6.69
N GLU A 300 -0.40 12.57 6.91
CA GLU A 300 -1.42 12.01 7.79
C GLU A 300 -2.44 11.21 7.01
N THR A 301 -3.05 10.24 7.69
CA THR A 301 -4.12 9.40 7.16
C THR A 301 -5.28 9.35 8.15
N ILE A 302 -6.50 9.38 7.65
CA ILE A 302 -7.72 9.23 8.45
C ILE A 302 -8.60 8.11 7.88
N LEU A 303 -9.39 7.50 8.75
CA LEU A 303 -10.48 6.59 8.40
C LEU A 303 -11.82 7.31 8.63
N VAL A 304 -12.55 7.56 7.56
CA VAL A 304 -13.91 8.10 7.62
C VAL A 304 -14.89 6.95 7.71
N PRO A 305 -15.73 6.88 8.76
CA PRO A 305 -16.71 5.82 8.92
C PRO A 305 -17.73 5.76 7.79
N ALA A 306 -18.23 4.57 7.48
CA ALA A 306 -19.22 4.35 6.41
C ALA A 306 -20.54 5.12 6.63
N CYS A 307 -20.92 5.40 7.88
CA CYS A 307 -22.09 6.23 8.19
C CYS A 307 -21.88 7.73 7.89
N GLU A 308 -20.67 8.14 7.52
CA GLU A 308 -20.26 9.51 7.16
C GLU A 308 -19.71 9.55 5.71
N ASN A 309 -20.29 8.80 4.81
CA ASN A 309 -19.80 8.51 3.45
C ASN A 309 -19.70 9.73 2.49
N VAL A 310 -20.12 10.90 2.93
CA VAL A 310 -19.90 12.17 2.22
C VAL A 310 -18.77 12.93 2.88
N LEU A 311 -17.73 13.26 2.11
CA LEU A 311 -16.60 14.06 2.59
C LEU A 311 -16.88 15.54 2.33
N TYR A 312 -16.93 16.34 3.39
CA TYR A 312 -16.92 17.80 3.32
C TYR A 312 -15.49 18.27 3.59
N ILE A 313 -14.79 18.67 2.54
CA ILE A 313 -13.37 19.02 2.57
C ILE A 313 -13.21 20.52 2.44
N PHE A 314 -12.47 21.13 3.37
CA PHE A 314 -12.12 22.57 3.35
C PHE A 314 -10.61 22.71 3.52
N GLY A 315 -9.93 23.29 2.54
CA GLY A 315 -8.49 23.48 2.56
C GLY A 315 -7.85 23.47 1.17
N ASN A 316 -6.52 23.35 1.16
CA ASN A 316 -5.73 23.23 -0.06
C ASN A 316 -4.85 22.00 0.05
N ALA A 317 -5.26 20.90 -0.61
CA ALA A 317 -4.61 19.61 -0.43
C ALA A 317 -4.86 18.63 -1.58
N SER A 318 -4.03 17.62 -1.66
CA SER A 318 -4.18 16.45 -2.55
C SER A 318 -4.21 15.17 -1.72
N PHE A 319 -5.16 14.30 -2.04
CA PHE A 319 -5.40 13.05 -1.31
C PHE A 319 -5.45 11.85 -2.23
N LEU A 320 -5.09 10.68 -1.69
CA LEU A 320 -5.64 9.40 -2.14
C LEU A 320 -6.78 9.01 -1.23
N THR A 321 -7.84 8.47 -1.81
CA THR A 321 -8.96 7.88 -1.05
C THR A 321 -9.11 6.42 -1.45
N ALA A 322 -9.34 5.54 -0.49
CA ALA A 322 -9.57 4.12 -0.73
C ALA A 322 -10.85 3.65 -0.05
N THR A 323 -11.66 2.90 -0.81
CA THR A 323 -12.91 2.28 -0.36
C THR A 323 -12.96 0.82 -0.82
N ILE A 324 -13.89 0.04 -0.27
CA ILE A 324 -14.28 -1.26 -0.83
C ILE A 324 -15.44 -1.03 -1.78
N GLY A 325 -15.35 -1.62 -2.98
CA GLY A 325 -16.40 -1.52 -4.01
C GLY A 325 -17.63 -2.41 -3.77
#